data_39e570d962b99671ada01548b71d848d
#
_entry.id   39e570d962b99671ada01548b71d848d
#
_cell.length_a   1.000
_cell.length_b   1.000
_cell.length_c   1.000
_cell.angle_alpha   90.00
_cell.angle_beta   90.00
_cell.angle_gamma   90.00
#
_symmetry.space_group_name_H-M   'P 1'
#
loop_
_entity.id
_entity.type
_entity.pdbx_description
1 polymer ?
#
loop_
_entity_poly.entity_id
_entity_poly.type
_entity_poly.pdbx_seq_one_letter_code
_entity_poly.pdbx_strand_id
1 'polypeptide(L)'
;VIFLTPTFLGDRLPGWWGKIFPAGGIRLGLDLRGGVYLLLSVKAEKAVEHELANIKESVKEELNRDKVLLKGFENHDKALTLNFFSKSDLEKAKKLDSNYKDIADIDENNLSLSFTLKDRYITEVQTRAIDQVKETIRNRVDEFGVVEPTIQRAGADRILIQVPGASASDRERIINIIKRAALLEFKIVKDAAPNQELLLAKYGVKSPDELTAQGLSLHSGDTGQENEKFFITENEAKVTGQYLSDARLVFDEYGRPAVGFSFRGEGATRFGELTGENVGNRLAIVLDETIKSAPVIQERISSQGRITGNFTTDEAKDLALVLRSGALPVPVDVEQEQTVGPSLGKDSIEKGRLSMIVGGIAVVIFMIIFYKLQGVVANIALAL
;
A
#
# COMPACT_ATOMS: atom_id res chain seq x y z
N VAL A 1 30.00 30.35 0.81
CA VAL A 1 31.04 29.35 1.13
C VAL A 1 30.65 28.60 2.41
N ILE A 2 30.28 29.26 3.51
CA ILE A 2 29.92 28.64 4.80
C ILE A 2 28.84 27.55 4.68
N PHE A 3 27.78 27.79 3.91
CA PHE A 3 26.69 26.80 3.69
C PHE A 3 27.10 25.59 2.84
N LEU A 4 28.16 25.73 2.05
CA LEU A 4 28.69 24.67 1.20
C LEU A 4 29.76 23.82 1.89
N THR A 5 30.37 24.35 2.96
CA THR A 5 31.46 23.68 3.69
C THR A 5 31.08 22.28 4.18
N PRO A 6 29.88 22.04 4.74
CA PRO A 6 29.48 20.70 5.16
C PRO A 6 29.35 19.70 3.99
N THR A 7 28.99 20.18 2.80
CA THR A 7 28.87 19.33 1.61
C THR A 7 30.24 18.81 1.13
N PHE A 8 31.29 19.62 1.29
CA PHE A 8 32.64 19.27 0.81
C PHE A 8 33.53 18.59 1.84
N LEU A 9 33.39 18.95 3.12
CA LEU A 9 34.23 18.43 4.21
C LEU A 9 33.57 17.29 4.98
N GLY A 10 32.23 17.16 4.96
CA GLY A 10 31.50 16.07 5.63
C GLY A 10 31.95 15.84 7.07
N ASP A 11 32.36 14.60 7.38
CA ASP A 11 32.80 14.18 8.72
C ASP A 11 34.15 14.81 9.18
N ARG A 12 34.83 15.57 8.32
CA ARG A 12 36.08 16.29 8.65
C ARG A 12 35.84 17.66 9.29
N LEU A 13 34.59 18.05 9.49
CA LEU A 13 34.26 19.30 10.14
C LEU A 13 34.61 19.23 11.64
N PRO A 14 35.20 20.32 12.20
CA PRO A 14 35.45 20.37 13.63
C PRO A 14 34.16 20.29 14.43
N GLY A 15 34.18 19.64 15.61
CA GLY A 15 32.98 19.41 16.41
C GLY A 15 32.25 20.69 16.91
N TRP A 16 32.91 21.86 16.82
CA TRP A 16 32.29 23.16 17.14
C TRP A 16 31.46 23.74 15.99
N TRP A 17 31.68 23.23 14.73
CA TRP A 17 31.00 23.76 13.53
C TRP A 17 29.49 23.73 13.65
N GLY A 18 28.93 22.59 14.05
CA GLY A 18 27.47 22.39 14.18
C GLY A 18 26.79 23.24 15.28
N LYS A 19 27.61 23.90 16.15
CA LYS A 19 27.09 24.80 17.19
C LYS A 19 26.89 26.26 16.68
N ILE A 20 27.59 26.63 15.61
CA ILE A 20 27.63 28.02 15.11
C ILE A 20 27.05 28.11 13.70
N PHE A 21 27.23 27.07 12.87
CA PHE A 21 26.85 27.04 11.47
C PHE A 21 25.96 25.80 11.16
N PRO A 22 25.16 25.85 10.09
CA PRO A 22 24.37 24.68 9.67
C PRO A 22 25.28 23.47 9.44
N ALA A 23 24.95 22.37 10.10
CA ALA A 23 25.70 21.11 9.96
C ALA A 23 25.29 20.31 8.70
N GLY A 24 24.14 20.60 8.10
CA GLY A 24 23.62 19.93 6.92
C GLY A 24 24.24 20.47 5.62
N GLY A 25 24.86 19.60 4.82
CA GLY A 25 25.32 19.91 3.48
C GLY A 25 24.17 20.02 2.46
N ILE A 26 24.47 20.37 1.21
CA ILE A 26 23.51 20.30 0.10
C ILE A 26 23.10 18.84 -0.09
N ARG A 27 21.78 18.64 -0.16
CA ARG A 27 21.21 17.32 -0.41
C ARG A 27 21.36 16.97 -1.89
N LEU A 28 22.11 15.91 -2.15
CA LEU A 28 22.40 15.45 -3.48
C LEU A 28 21.30 14.50 -3.94
N GLY A 29 20.72 14.74 -5.11
CA GLY A 29 19.71 13.91 -5.75
C GLY A 29 20.25 12.57 -6.26
N LEU A 30 19.37 11.81 -6.90
CA LEU A 30 19.62 10.47 -7.45
C LEU A 30 20.86 10.43 -8.37
N ASP A 31 21.03 11.45 -9.23
CA ASP A 31 22.12 11.52 -10.21
C ASP A 31 23.52 11.59 -9.59
N LEU A 32 23.61 12.16 -8.39
CA LEU A 32 24.89 12.36 -7.69
C LEU A 32 25.14 11.33 -6.58
N ARG A 33 24.10 10.84 -5.93
CA ARG A 33 24.19 9.81 -4.89
C ARG A 33 24.07 8.39 -5.41
N GLY A 34 23.53 8.23 -6.63
CA GLY A 34 23.02 6.95 -7.09
C GLY A 34 21.73 6.59 -6.36
N GLY A 35 21.17 5.43 -6.64
CA GLY A 35 19.97 4.95 -6.01
C GLY A 35 19.02 4.26 -6.98
N VAL A 36 17.76 4.17 -6.60
CA VAL A 36 16.70 3.47 -7.34
C VAL A 36 15.69 4.46 -7.90
N TYR A 37 15.38 4.32 -9.18
CA TYR A 37 14.30 4.99 -9.89
C TYR A 37 13.24 3.95 -10.27
N LEU A 38 11.99 4.19 -9.90
CA LEU A 38 10.86 3.34 -10.24
C LEU A 38 9.74 4.18 -10.85
N LEU A 39 9.18 3.71 -11.95
CA LEU A 39 7.92 4.20 -12.48
C LEU A 39 6.88 3.09 -12.30
N LEU A 40 5.86 3.36 -11.53
CA LEU A 40 4.78 2.43 -11.25
C LEU A 40 3.53 2.82 -12.03
N SER A 41 2.85 1.84 -12.61
CA SER A 41 1.47 1.95 -13.11
C SER A 41 0.50 1.52 -12.03
N VAL A 42 -0.52 2.33 -11.79
CA VAL A 42 -1.58 2.08 -10.82
C VAL A 42 -2.81 1.56 -11.57
N LYS A 43 -3.31 0.38 -11.19
CA LYS A 43 -4.52 -0.21 -11.79
C LYS A 43 -5.79 0.49 -11.28
N ALA A 44 -5.92 1.79 -11.62
CA ALA A 44 -6.99 2.64 -11.09
C ALA A 44 -8.40 2.17 -11.52
N GLU A 45 -8.51 1.39 -12.60
CA GLU A 45 -9.76 0.73 -13.01
C GLU A 45 -10.29 -0.25 -11.95
N LYS A 46 -9.38 -0.90 -11.18
CA LYS A 46 -9.79 -1.78 -10.09
C LYS A 46 -10.46 -1.02 -8.93
N ALA A 47 -10.15 0.27 -8.75
CA ALA A 47 -10.86 1.08 -7.77
C ALA A 47 -12.33 1.27 -8.14
N VAL A 48 -12.62 1.38 -9.44
CA VAL A 48 -14.01 1.51 -9.94
C VAL A 48 -14.77 0.18 -9.75
N GLU A 49 -14.11 -0.96 -9.99
CA GLU A 49 -14.70 -2.28 -9.72
C GLU A 49 -15.03 -2.46 -8.22
N HIS A 50 -14.11 -2.07 -7.33
CA HIS A 50 -14.33 -2.12 -5.88
C HIS A 50 -15.47 -1.18 -5.46
N GLU A 51 -15.54 0.02 -6.04
CA GLU A 51 -16.60 0.98 -5.75
C GLU A 51 -17.97 0.46 -6.21
N LEU A 52 -18.06 -0.16 -7.38
CA LEU A 52 -19.29 -0.83 -7.83
C LEU A 52 -19.70 -1.97 -6.90
N ALA A 53 -18.73 -2.74 -6.38
CA ALA A 53 -19.01 -3.77 -5.41
C ALA A 53 -19.55 -3.20 -4.08
N ASN A 54 -18.98 -2.09 -3.59
CA ASN A 54 -19.46 -1.38 -2.40
C ASN A 54 -20.89 -0.82 -2.61
N ILE A 55 -21.15 -0.21 -3.76
CA ILE A 55 -22.48 0.29 -4.12
C ILE A 55 -23.47 -0.87 -4.16
N LYS A 56 -23.10 -2.00 -4.76
CA LYS A 56 -23.95 -3.20 -4.80
C LYS A 56 -24.35 -3.68 -3.41
N GLU A 57 -23.40 -3.80 -2.47
CA GLU A 57 -23.71 -4.22 -1.09
C GLU A 57 -24.57 -3.18 -0.37
N SER A 58 -24.28 -1.88 -0.52
CA SER A 58 -25.09 -0.81 0.07
C SER A 58 -26.53 -0.82 -0.46
N VAL A 59 -26.70 -0.96 -1.78
CA VAL A 59 -28.02 -1.09 -2.42
C VAL A 59 -28.76 -2.34 -1.94
N LYS A 60 -28.07 -3.45 -1.83
CA LYS A 60 -28.64 -4.71 -1.34
C LYS A 60 -29.14 -4.59 0.11
N GLU A 61 -28.37 -3.95 1.00
CA GLU A 61 -28.79 -3.69 2.38
C GLU A 61 -30.00 -2.77 2.44
N GLU A 62 -30.05 -1.70 1.62
CA GLU A 62 -31.14 -0.76 1.57
C GLU A 62 -32.42 -1.44 1.07
N LEU A 63 -32.34 -2.23 -0.01
CA LEU A 63 -33.48 -3.00 -0.53
C LEU A 63 -33.97 -4.06 0.45
N ASN A 64 -33.07 -4.75 1.17
CA ASN A 64 -33.44 -5.69 2.21
C ASN A 64 -34.20 -5.02 3.37
N ARG A 65 -33.77 -3.81 3.75
CA ARG A 65 -34.46 -3.00 4.78
C ARG A 65 -35.87 -2.63 4.36
N ASP A 66 -36.05 -2.29 3.09
CA ASP A 66 -37.35 -1.93 2.48
C ASP A 66 -38.17 -3.16 2.07
N LYS A 67 -37.66 -4.39 2.34
CA LYS A 67 -38.30 -5.67 1.99
C LYS A 67 -38.61 -5.79 0.49
N VAL A 68 -37.70 -5.33 -0.36
CA VAL A 68 -37.77 -5.45 -1.82
C VAL A 68 -37.09 -6.74 -2.25
N LEU A 69 -37.78 -7.54 -3.06
CA LEU A 69 -37.26 -8.81 -3.55
C LEU A 69 -36.53 -8.62 -4.87
N LEU A 70 -35.25 -9.01 -4.90
CA LEU A 70 -34.40 -9.00 -6.08
C LEU A 70 -34.31 -10.38 -6.72
N LYS A 71 -34.39 -10.44 -8.05
CA LYS A 71 -34.09 -11.64 -8.81
C LYS A 71 -32.57 -11.88 -8.92
N GLY A 72 -31.79 -10.80 -9.02
CA GLY A 72 -30.33 -10.85 -9.10
C GLY A 72 -29.70 -9.52 -9.47
N PHE A 73 -28.36 -9.53 -9.46
CA PHE A 73 -27.49 -8.43 -9.90
C PHE A 73 -26.68 -8.88 -11.12
N GLU A 74 -26.50 -7.98 -12.07
CA GLU A 74 -25.60 -8.14 -13.19
C GLU A 74 -24.62 -6.98 -13.19
N ASN A 75 -23.32 -7.28 -13.26
CA ASN A 75 -22.27 -6.27 -13.35
C ASN A 75 -21.78 -6.19 -14.79
N HIS A 76 -21.73 -4.98 -15.34
CA HIS A 76 -21.14 -4.71 -16.65
C HIS A 76 -20.20 -3.51 -16.53
N ASP A 77 -18.88 -3.72 -16.67
CA ASP A 77 -17.83 -2.68 -16.61
C ASP A 77 -18.08 -1.56 -15.59
N LYS A 78 -18.85 -0.53 -16.01
CA LYS A 78 -19.16 0.68 -15.24
C LYS A 78 -20.60 0.72 -14.73
N ALA A 79 -21.36 -0.36 -14.92
CA ALA A 79 -22.79 -0.40 -14.63
C ALA A 79 -23.16 -1.58 -13.73
N LEU A 80 -24.09 -1.33 -12.82
CA LEU A 80 -24.73 -2.31 -11.96
C LEU A 80 -26.21 -2.39 -12.34
N THR A 81 -26.66 -3.56 -12.81
CA THR A 81 -28.08 -3.77 -13.16
C THR A 81 -28.76 -4.65 -12.11
N LEU A 82 -29.86 -4.17 -11.58
CA LEU A 82 -30.73 -4.84 -10.63
C LEU A 82 -31.95 -5.40 -11.35
N ASN A 83 -32.21 -6.68 -11.21
CA ASN A 83 -33.39 -7.35 -11.78
C ASN A 83 -34.40 -7.64 -10.70
N PHE A 84 -35.69 -7.30 -10.94
CA PHE A 84 -36.78 -7.45 -9.97
C PHE A 84 -37.76 -8.54 -10.40
N PHE A 85 -38.51 -9.09 -9.43
CA PHE A 85 -39.57 -10.06 -9.70
C PHE A 85 -40.89 -9.37 -10.11
N SER A 86 -41.14 -8.16 -9.63
CA SER A 86 -42.41 -7.45 -9.89
C SER A 86 -42.25 -5.95 -10.11
N LYS A 87 -43.23 -5.34 -10.79
CA LYS A 87 -43.28 -3.87 -10.93
C LYS A 87 -43.43 -3.16 -9.58
N SER A 88 -44.08 -3.78 -8.58
CA SER A 88 -44.21 -3.20 -7.25
C SER A 88 -42.86 -3.08 -6.56
N ASP A 89 -41.95 -4.09 -6.70
CA ASP A 89 -40.61 -4.03 -6.16
C ASP A 89 -39.75 -2.99 -6.87
N LEU A 90 -39.87 -2.91 -8.19
CA LEU A 90 -39.21 -1.87 -8.99
C LEU A 90 -39.61 -0.44 -8.53
N GLU A 91 -40.92 -0.18 -8.34
CA GLU A 91 -41.41 1.14 -7.90
C GLU A 91 -40.89 1.53 -6.51
N LYS A 92 -40.73 0.53 -5.59
CA LYS A 92 -40.11 0.78 -4.28
C LYS A 92 -38.63 1.09 -4.43
N ALA A 93 -37.92 0.40 -5.33
CA ALA A 93 -36.51 0.59 -5.60
C ALA A 93 -36.17 1.92 -6.26
N LYS A 94 -37.15 2.59 -6.93
CA LYS A 94 -36.93 3.93 -7.50
C LYS A 94 -36.53 5.00 -6.49
N LYS A 95 -36.75 4.77 -5.18
CA LYS A 95 -36.26 5.66 -4.13
C LYS A 95 -34.73 5.74 -4.09
N LEU A 96 -34.05 4.71 -4.57
CA LEU A 96 -32.58 4.68 -4.71
C LEU A 96 -32.07 5.80 -5.62
N ASP A 97 -32.88 6.24 -6.61
CA ASP A 97 -32.49 7.35 -7.49
C ASP A 97 -32.03 8.58 -6.71
N SER A 98 -32.78 8.94 -5.66
CA SER A 98 -32.43 10.11 -4.84
C SER A 98 -31.08 10.00 -4.14
N ASN A 99 -30.62 8.80 -3.84
CA ASN A 99 -29.38 8.55 -3.11
C ASN A 99 -28.15 8.44 -4.02
N TYR A 100 -28.36 8.00 -5.28
CA TYR A 100 -27.27 7.68 -6.21
C TYR A 100 -27.21 8.59 -7.45
N LYS A 101 -28.19 9.48 -7.67
CA LYS A 101 -28.26 10.39 -8.84
C LYS A 101 -27.02 11.26 -9.04
N ASP A 102 -26.27 11.57 -7.98
CA ASP A 102 -25.08 12.41 -8.07
C ASP A 102 -23.87 11.64 -8.63
N ILE A 103 -23.87 10.31 -8.47
CA ILE A 103 -22.73 9.43 -8.82
C ILE A 103 -23.03 8.53 -10.01
N ALA A 104 -24.31 8.23 -10.29
CA ALA A 104 -24.73 7.35 -11.38
C ALA A 104 -25.92 7.92 -12.15
N ASP A 105 -26.03 7.58 -13.41
CA ASP A 105 -27.23 7.71 -14.20
C ASP A 105 -28.04 6.42 -14.05
N ILE A 106 -29.35 6.57 -13.80
CA ILE A 106 -30.22 5.43 -13.50
C ILE A 106 -31.23 5.29 -14.62
N ASP A 107 -31.14 4.18 -15.35
CA ASP A 107 -32.02 3.83 -16.43
C ASP A 107 -32.96 2.70 -16.02
N GLU A 108 -34.26 2.89 -16.33
CA GLU A 108 -35.30 1.89 -16.13
C GLU A 108 -35.58 1.13 -17.42
N ASN A 109 -35.53 -0.19 -17.35
CA ASN A 109 -35.88 -1.03 -18.49
C ASN A 109 -36.68 -2.26 -18.01
N ASN A 110 -37.98 -2.33 -18.41
CA ASN A 110 -38.91 -3.39 -18.04
C ASN A 110 -39.00 -3.63 -16.50
N LEU A 111 -38.28 -4.64 -15.99
CA LEU A 111 -38.22 -5.02 -14.57
C LEU A 111 -36.79 -4.89 -14.05
N SER A 112 -36.00 -3.98 -14.60
CA SER A 112 -34.62 -3.74 -14.17
C SER A 112 -34.32 -2.26 -13.99
N LEU A 113 -33.43 -1.94 -13.05
CA LEU A 113 -32.78 -0.65 -12.89
C LEU A 113 -31.29 -0.81 -13.16
N SER A 114 -30.76 -0.01 -14.06
CA SER A 114 -29.33 0.01 -14.39
C SER A 114 -28.70 1.30 -13.87
N PHE A 115 -27.72 1.17 -12.99
CA PHE A 115 -26.92 2.25 -12.43
C PHE A 115 -25.62 2.33 -13.21
N THR A 116 -25.48 3.33 -14.07
CA THR A 116 -24.23 3.58 -14.82
C THR A 116 -23.46 4.70 -14.16
N LEU A 117 -22.25 4.43 -13.68
CA LEU A 117 -21.42 5.44 -13.03
C LEU A 117 -21.06 6.57 -14.00
N LYS A 118 -21.23 7.81 -13.55
CA LYS A 118 -20.87 9.00 -14.31
C LYS A 118 -19.36 9.10 -14.50
N ASP A 119 -18.89 9.49 -15.68
CA ASP A 119 -17.45 9.62 -15.97
C ASP A 119 -16.72 10.57 -14.99
N ARG A 120 -17.40 11.61 -14.51
CA ARG A 120 -16.87 12.49 -13.48
C ARG A 120 -16.58 11.73 -12.19
N TYR A 121 -17.53 10.90 -11.75
CA TYR A 121 -17.37 10.11 -10.51
C TYR A 121 -16.29 9.05 -10.67
N ILE A 122 -16.24 8.37 -11.83
CA ILE A 122 -15.18 7.41 -12.16
C ILE A 122 -13.80 8.07 -12.04
N THR A 123 -13.64 9.26 -12.65
CA THR A 123 -12.37 10.01 -12.57
C THR A 123 -12.02 10.40 -11.13
N GLU A 124 -13.01 10.74 -10.33
CA GLU A 124 -12.81 11.08 -8.91
C GLU A 124 -12.37 9.85 -8.12
N VAL A 125 -13.01 8.69 -8.30
CA VAL A 125 -12.66 7.41 -7.67
C VAL A 125 -11.23 7.01 -8.04
N GLN A 126 -10.89 7.06 -9.32
CA GLN A 126 -9.54 6.75 -9.80
C GLN A 126 -8.49 7.70 -9.22
N THR A 127 -8.77 9.00 -9.18
CA THR A 127 -7.86 10.01 -8.63
C THR A 127 -7.63 9.78 -7.14
N ARG A 128 -8.68 9.53 -6.36
CA ARG A 128 -8.57 9.20 -4.92
C ARG A 128 -7.73 7.95 -4.71
N ALA A 129 -7.95 6.90 -5.50
CA ALA A 129 -7.19 5.67 -5.39
C ALA A 129 -5.70 5.88 -5.66
N ILE A 130 -5.33 6.66 -6.70
CA ILE A 130 -3.94 6.98 -7.02
C ILE A 130 -3.29 7.79 -5.90
N ASP A 131 -3.99 8.79 -5.35
CA ASP A 131 -3.47 9.59 -4.25
C ASP A 131 -3.29 8.76 -2.97
N GLN A 132 -4.21 7.84 -2.70
CA GLN A 132 -4.08 6.91 -1.58
C GLN A 132 -2.91 5.93 -1.78
N VAL A 133 -2.73 5.38 -2.98
CA VAL A 133 -1.55 4.57 -3.33
C VAL A 133 -0.27 5.36 -3.09
N LYS A 134 -0.21 6.62 -3.57
CA LYS A 134 0.96 7.50 -3.37
C LYS A 134 1.29 7.70 -1.90
N GLU A 135 0.29 7.97 -1.05
CA GLU A 135 0.50 8.13 0.40
C GLU A 135 0.92 6.82 1.08
N THR A 136 0.29 5.69 0.72
CA THR A 136 0.69 4.38 1.24
C THR A 136 2.14 4.06 0.87
N ILE A 137 2.54 4.31 -0.38
CA ILE A 137 3.94 4.10 -0.82
C ILE A 137 4.88 5.04 -0.06
N ARG A 138 4.51 6.31 0.15
CA ARG A 138 5.32 7.25 0.95
C ARG A 138 5.54 6.71 2.35
N ASN A 139 4.48 6.30 3.04
CA ASN A 139 4.58 5.73 4.38
C ASN A 139 5.49 4.49 4.42
N ARG A 140 5.41 3.63 3.40
CA ARG A 140 6.28 2.44 3.30
C ARG A 140 7.75 2.78 3.12
N VAL A 141 8.04 3.75 2.27
CA VAL A 141 9.43 4.18 1.99
C VAL A 141 10.01 4.95 3.17
N ASP A 142 9.21 5.77 3.84
CA ASP A 142 9.61 6.49 5.06
C ASP A 142 9.90 5.51 6.21
N GLU A 143 9.04 4.50 6.42
CA GLU A 143 9.22 3.45 7.41
C GLU A 143 10.42 2.54 7.12
N PHE A 144 10.79 2.38 5.85
CA PHE A 144 12.01 1.67 5.45
C PHE A 144 13.26 2.45 5.85
N GLY A 145 13.14 3.74 6.18
CA GLY A 145 14.23 4.58 6.67
C GLY A 145 15.06 5.23 5.56
N VAL A 146 14.49 5.37 4.36
CA VAL A 146 15.15 6.10 3.27
C VAL A 146 15.14 7.60 3.55
N VAL A 147 16.28 8.24 3.31
CA VAL A 147 16.41 9.68 3.49
C VAL A 147 15.87 10.38 2.22
N GLU A 148 14.76 11.10 2.39
CA GLU A 148 14.18 12.03 1.40
C GLU A 148 13.86 11.39 0.02
N PRO A 149 12.96 10.41 -0.02
CA PRO A 149 12.48 9.89 -1.29
C PRO A 149 11.67 10.94 -2.03
N THR A 150 11.77 10.97 -3.36
CA THR A 150 10.85 11.74 -4.20
C THR A 150 9.73 10.83 -4.67
N ILE A 151 8.49 11.14 -4.31
CA ILE A 151 7.30 10.38 -4.72
C ILE A 151 6.28 11.36 -5.29
N GLN A 152 6.00 11.24 -6.59
CA GLN A 152 5.12 12.17 -7.30
C GLN A 152 4.30 11.46 -8.38
N ARG A 153 3.16 12.05 -8.75
CA ARG A 153 2.37 11.57 -9.90
C ARG A 153 3.12 11.87 -11.21
N ALA A 154 3.07 10.92 -12.13
CA ALA A 154 3.68 11.00 -13.45
C ALA A 154 2.61 10.64 -14.52
N GLY A 155 1.79 11.63 -14.91
CA GLY A 155 0.66 11.40 -15.80
C GLY A 155 -0.64 11.08 -15.07
N ALA A 156 -1.55 10.36 -15.73
CA ALA A 156 -2.90 10.09 -15.22
C ALA A 156 -2.92 8.95 -14.18
N ASP A 157 -2.15 7.89 -14.41
CA ASP A 157 -2.23 6.60 -13.72
C ASP A 157 -0.86 6.09 -13.20
N ARG A 158 0.17 6.95 -13.18
CA ARG A 158 1.53 6.55 -12.81
C ARG A 158 2.06 7.31 -11.61
N ILE A 159 2.96 6.65 -10.88
CA ILE A 159 3.70 7.21 -9.74
C ILE A 159 5.18 7.02 -9.99
N LEU A 160 5.92 8.12 -9.95
CA LEU A 160 7.36 8.16 -9.98
C LEU A 160 7.91 8.11 -8.56
N ILE A 161 8.85 7.20 -8.32
CA ILE A 161 9.55 7.03 -7.05
C ILE A 161 11.04 7.11 -7.30
N GLN A 162 11.71 7.99 -6.57
CA GLN A 162 13.18 8.09 -6.55
C GLN A 162 13.66 7.90 -5.12
N VAL A 163 14.57 6.95 -4.95
CA VAL A 163 15.14 6.57 -3.65
C VAL A 163 16.65 6.79 -3.70
N PRO A 164 17.14 8.00 -3.35
CA PRO A 164 18.56 8.30 -3.38
C PRO A 164 19.34 7.48 -2.35
N GLY A 165 20.53 7.00 -2.74
CA GLY A 165 21.44 6.30 -1.85
C GLY A 165 21.06 4.84 -1.50
N ALA A 166 19.95 4.31 -2.05
CA ALA A 166 19.62 2.90 -1.92
C ALA A 166 20.67 2.03 -2.63
N SER A 167 21.12 0.98 -1.96
CA SER A 167 22.07 0.01 -2.52
C SER A 167 21.38 -0.95 -3.51
N ALA A 168 22.17 -1.68 -4.28
CA ALA A 168 21.63 -2.71 -5.17
C ALA A 168 20.91 -3.84 -4.40
N SER A 169 21.32 -4.13 -3.16
CA SER A 169 20.65 -5.11 -2.28
C SER A 169 19.32 -4.58 -1.73
N ASP A 170 19.20 -3.28 -1.50
CA ASP A 170 17.97 -2.67 -1.00
C ASP A 170 16.89 -2.59 -2.09
N ARG A 171 17.30 -2.58 -3.36
CA ARG A 171 16.41 -2.43 -4.50
C ARG A 171 15.27 -3.46 -4.52
N GLU A 172 15.60 -4.74 -4.50
CA GLU A 172 14.59 -5.82 -4.53
C GLU A 172 13.66 -5.75 -3.32
N ARG A 173 14.22 -5.45 -2.17
CA ARG A 173 13.46 -5.31 -0.93
C ARG A 173 12.49 -4.13 -1.00
N ILE A 174 12.93 -2.97 -1.49
CA ILE A 174 12.09 -1.78 -1.70
C ILE A 174 10.95 -2.09 -2.68
N ILE A 175 11.27 -2.73 -3.82
CA ILE A 175 10.26 -3.11 -4.82
C ILE A 175 9.21 -4.04 -4.22
N ASN A 176 9.65 -5.07 -3.48
CA ASN A 176 8.76 -6.01 -2.84
C ASN A 176 7.86 -5.35 -1.79
N ILE A 177 8.40 -4.43 -0.98
CA ILE A 177 7.63 -3.65 0.00
C ILE A 177 6.60 -2.76 -0.71
N ILE A 178 6.99 -2.09 -1.79
CA ILE A 178 6.12 -1.18 -2.53
C ILE A 178 4.98 -1.94 -3.22
N LYS A 179 5.27 -3.07 -3.88
CA LYS A 179 4.29 -3.83 -4.67
C LYS A 179 3.31 -4.64 -3.83
N ARG A 180 3.65 -4.99 -2.61
CA ARG A 180 2.84 -5.86 -1.78
C ARG A 180 1.48 -5.20 -1.48
N ALA A 181 0.39 -5.89 -1.82
CA ALA A 181 -0.95 -5.35 -1.56
C ALA A 181 -1.20 -5.21 -0.05
N ALA A 182 -0.78 -6.21 0.73
CA ALA A 182 -0.95 -6.29 2.19
C ALA A 182 -2.41 -6.22 2.62
N LEU A 183 -3.27 -6.84 1.84
CA LEU A 183 -4.67 -6.99 2.20
C LEU A 183 -4.77 -8.04 3.31
N LEU A 184 -4.94 -7.57 4.53
CA LEU A 184 -5.11 -8.42 5.70
C LEU A 184 -6.58 -8.55 6.03
N GLU A 185 -7.07 -9.80 6.11
CA GLU A 185 -8.45 -10.12 6.43
C GLU A 185 -8.50 -11.18 7.54
N PHE A 186 -9.51 -11.07 8.40
CA PHE A 186 -9.78 -12.02 9.45
C PHE A 186 -11.12 -12.71 9.18
N LYS A 187 -11.06 -14.01 8.89
CA LYS A 187 -12.21 -14.81 8.48
C LYS A 187 -12.34 -16.06 9.33
N ILE A 188 -13.55 -16.56 9.50
CA ILE A 188 -13.77 -17.83 10.21
C ILE A 188 -13.58 -19.00 9.24
N VAL A 189 -12.76 -19.96 9.65
CA VAL A 189 -12.55 -21.20 8.89
C VAL A 189 -13.78 -22.09 9.08
N LYS A 190 -14.32 -22.55 7.97
CA LYS A 190 -15.40 -23.55 7.95
C LYS A 190 -14.85 -24.97 7.75
N ASP A 191 -13.81 -25.10 6.93
CA ASP A 191 -13.22 -26.39 6.61
C ASP A 191 -11.76 -26.24 6.12
N ALA A 192 -11.00 -27.34 6.17
CA ALA A 192 -9.64 -27.40 5.66
C ALA A 192 -9.32 -28.80 5.10
N ALA A 193 -8.50 -28.86 4.04
CA ALA A 193 -8.05 -30.13 3.45
C ALA A 193 -6.68 -30.00 2.76
N PRO A 194 -6.01 -31.14 2.49
CA PRO A 194 -4.73 -31.15 1.80
C PRO A 194 -4.83 -30.74 0.32
N ASN A 195 -6.00 -30.88 -0.30
CA ASN A 195 -6.23 -30.48 -1.68
C ASN A 195 -7.60 -29.84 -1.88
N GLN A 196 -7.70 -29.00 -2.90
CA GLN A 196 -8.88 -28.23 -3.27
C GLN A 196 -10.06 -29.13 -3.66
N GLU A 197 -9.79 -30.20 -4.37
CA GLU A 197 -10.81 -31.09 -4.96
C GLU A 197 -11.66 -31.76 -3.87
N LEU A 198 -11.04 -32.14 -2.75
CA LEU A 198 -11.76 -32.71 -1.60
C LEU A 198 -12.73 -31.72 -0.99
N LEU A 199 -12.34 -30.45 -0.88
CA LEU A 199 -13.19 -29.40 -0.35
C LEU A 199 -14.38 -29.13 -1.29
N LEU A 200 -14.10 -28.93 -2.58
CA LEU A 200 -15.14 -28.69 -3.58
C LEU A 200 -16.15 -29.84 -3.62
N ALA A 201 -15.67 -31.08 -3.62
CA ALA A 201 -16.53 -32.25 -3.60
C ALA A 201 -17.41 -32.34 -2.33
N LYS A 202 -16.85 -32.00 -1.16
CA LYS A 202 -17.58 -32.00 0.12
C LYS A 202 -18.73 -30.98 0.15
N TYR A 203 -18.54 -29.83 -0.50
CA TYR A 203 -19.55 -28.77 -0.61
C TYR A 203 -20.46 -28.94 -1.85
N GLY A 204 -20.24 -29.98 -2.64
CA GLY A 204 -21.07 -30.32 -3.82
C GLY A 204 -20.94 -29.33 -4.97
N VAL A 205 -19.81 -28.64 -5.05
CA VAL A 205 -19.51 -27.63 -6.08
C VAL A 205 -18.35 -28.08 -6.98
N LYS A 206 -18.31 -27.55 -8.19
CA LYS A 206 -17.28 -27.91 -9.19
C LYS A 206 -16.20 -26.84 -9.34
N SER A 207 -16.50 -25.62 -8.93
CA SER A 207 -15.58 -24.49 -9.05
C SER A 207 -15.58 -23.58 -7.80
N PRO A 208 -14.53 -22.83 -7.53
CA PRO A 208 -14.51 -21.85 -6.45
C PRO A 208 -15.58 -20.75 -6.59
N ASP A 209 -16.00 -20.42 -7.82
CA ASP A 209 -17.03 -19.41 -8.08
C ASP A 209 -18.40 -19.84 -7.54
N GLU A 210 -18.69 -21.15 -7.60
CA GLU A 210 -19.93 -21.70 -7.01
C GLU A 210 -19.93 -21.61 -5.47
N LEU A 211 -18.75 -21.68 -4.81
CA LEU A 211 -18.63 -21.42 -3.36
C LEU A 211 -18.95 -19.96 -3.03
N THR A 212 -18.48 -19.02 -3.84
CA THR A 212 -18.75 -17.60 -3.66
C THR A 212 -20.25 -17.29 -3.70
N ALA A 213 -20.99 -17.98 -4.55
CA ALA A 213 -22.46 -17.89 -4.59
C ALA A 213 -23.12 -18.39 -3.30
N GLN A 214 -22.46 -19.27 -2.55
CA GLN A 214 -22.90 -19.78 -1.24
C GLN A 214 -22.39 -18.93 -0.05
N GLY A 215 -21.71 -17.78 -0.31
CA GLY A 215 -21.13 -16.93 0.71
C GLY A 215 -19.82 -17.46 1.31
N LEU A 216 -19.12 -18.35 0.59
CA LEU A 216 -17.88 -18.99 1.01
C LEU A 216 -16.74 -18.64 0.05
N SER A 217 -15.51 -18.63 0.57
CA SER A 217 -14.28 -18.40 -0.22
C SER A 217 -13.28 -19.53 0.02
N LEU A 218 -12.61 -19.92 -1.06
CA LEU A 218 -11.51 -20.88 -1.03
C LEU A 218 -10.17 -20.14 -1.01
N HIS A 219 -9.32 -20.49 -0.07
CA HIS A 219 -7.98 -19.92 0.07
C HIS A 219 -6.91 -21.01 0.11
N SER A 220 -5.74 -20.73 -0.47
CA SER A 220 -4.55 -21.53 -0.21
C SER A 220 -3.98 -21.18 1.17
N GLY A 221 -3.38 -22.16 1.84
CA GLY A 221 -2.73 -21.99 3.14
C GLY A 221 -1.22 -22.19 3.08
N ASP A 222 -0.50 -21.30 3.73
CA ASP A 222 0.94 -21.38 3.98
C ASP A 222 1.16 -21.45 5.51
N THR A 223 0.48 -22.43 6.14
CA THR A 223 0.46 -22.60 7.60
C THR A 223 1.57 -23.50 8.13
N GLY A 224 2.38 -24.09 7.24
CA GLY A 224 3.39 -25.09 7.58
C GLY A 224 2.83 -26.48 7.91
N GLN A 225 1.54 -26.71 7.71
CA GLN A 225 0.88 -28.00 7.93
C GLN A 225 0.60 -28.69 6.58
N GLU A 226 1.24 -29.82 6.32
CA GLU A 226 1.09 -30.55 5.05
C GLU A 226 -0.32 -31.06 4.77
N ASN A 227 -1.10 -31.33 5.81
CA ASN A 227 -2.47 -31.86 5.71
C ASN A 227 -3.54 -30.80 5.49
N GLU A 228 -3.19 -29.50 5.54
CA GLU A 228 -4.11 -28.38 5.45
C GLU A 228 -3.53 -27.31 4.53
N LYS A 229 -3.60 -27.55 3.22
CA LYS A 229 -3.11 -26.61 2.20
C LYS A 229 -4.20 -25.72 1.63
N PHE A 230 -5.47 -26.11 1.81
CA PHE A 230 -6.63 -25.36 1.32
C PHE A 230 -7.66 -25.22 2.43
N PHE A 231 -8.31 -24.07 2.47
CA PHE A 231 -9.28 -23.71 3.50
C PHE A 231 -10.51 -23.08 2.84
N ILE A 232 -11.68 -23.40 3.41
CA ILE A 232 -12.91 -22.68 3.13
C ILE A 232 -13.20 -21.75 4.30
N THR A 233 -13.46 -20.48 3.99
CA THR A 233 -13.83 -19.46 4.95
C THR A 233 -15.14 -18.79 4.56
N GLU A 234 -15.70 -17.98 5.44
CA GLU A 234 -16.74 -17.02 5.07
C GLU A 234 -16.18 -16.05 4.03
N ASN A 235 -16.99 -15.67 3.03
CA ASN A 235 -16.57 -14.78 1.98
C ASN A 235 -16.29 -13.37 2.52
N GLU A 236 -17.17 -12.89 3.41
CA GLU A 236 -17.07 -11.56 3.99
C GLU A 236 -16.09 -11.52 5.16
N ALA A 237 -15.14 -10.57 5.13
CA ALA A 237 -14.25 -10.31 6.24
C ALA A 237 -14.83 -9.23 7.16
N LYS A 238 -15.31 -9.63 8.34
CA LYS A 238 -15.84 -8.67 9.33
C LYS A 238 -14.76 -7.71 9.88
N VAL A 239 -13.50 -8.12 9.86
CA VAL A 239 -12.36 -7.33 10.32
C VAL A 239 -11.24 -7.40 9.28
N THR A 240 -10.69 -6.25 8.93
CA THR A 240 -9.61 -6.12 7.94
C THR A 240 -8.43 -5.33 8.49
N GLY A 241 -7.33 -5.33 7.76
CA GLY A 241 -6.11 -4.59 8.12
C GLY A 241 -6.28 -3.07 8.23
N GLN A 242 -7.36 -2.49 7.70
CA GLN A 242 -7.67 -1.06 7.85
C GLN A 242 -7.87 -0.61 9.31
N TYR A 243 -8.23 -1.53 10.18
CA TYR A 243 -8.43 -1.28 11.62
C TYR A 243 -7.16 -1.45 12.44
N LEU A 244 -6.04 -1.83 11.84
CA LEU A 244 -4.76 -1.95 12.53
C LEU A 244 -4.28 -0.58 13.03
N SER A 245 -3.81 -0.55 14.26
CA SER A 245 -3.17 0.64 14.85
C SER A 245 -1.64 0.49 14.90
N ASP A 246 -1.13 -0.73 14.94
CA ASP A 246 0.30 -1.02 14.97
C ASP A 246 0.57 -2.45 14.47
N ALA A 247 1.75 -2.66 13.88
CA ALA A 247 2.29 -3.95 13.55
C ALA A 247 3.81 -3.96 13.77
N ARG A 248 4.35 -5.03 14.37
CA ARG A 248 5.77 -5.11 14.71
C ARG A 248 6.29 -6.55 14.69
N LEU A 249 7.60 -6.69 14.49
CA LEU A 249 8.27 -7.97 14.67
C LEU A 249 8.13 -8.41 16.15
N VAL A 250 7.73 -9.64 16.34
CA VAL A 250 7.71 -10.34 17.63
C VAL A 250 8.26 -11.75 17.44
N PHE A 251 8.48 -12.48 18.52
CA PHE A 251 8.85 -13.89 18.46
C PHE A 251 7.75 -14.73 19.11
N ASP A 252 7.49 -15.90 18.55
CA ASP A 252 6.54 -16.85 19.12
C ASP A 252 7.15 -17.57 20.34
N GLU A 253 6.40 -18.48 20.94
CA GLU A 253 6.84 -19.25 22.12
C GLU A 253 8.02 -20.18 21.85
N TYR A 254 8.29 -20.47 20.57
CA TYR A 254 9.41 -21.28 20.10
C TYR A 254 10.60 -20.43 19.62
N GLY A 255 10.54 -19.11 19.78
CA GLY A 255 11.57 -18.18 19.33
C GLY A 255 11.57 -17.93 17.81
N ARG A 256 10.51 -18.30 17.09
CA ARG A 256 10.39 -18.08 15.64
C ARG A 256 9.85 -16.67 15.36
N PRO A 257 10.33 -16.00 14.29
CA PRO A 257 9.84 -14.70 13.90
C PRO A 257 8.33 -14.74 13.58
N ALA A 258 7.60 -13.74 14.06
CA ALA A 258 6.17 -13.56 13.84
C ALA A 258 5.84 -12.06 13.78
N VAL A 259 4.65 -11.70 13.31
CA VAL A 259 4.19 -10.32 13.27
C VAL A 259 3.10 -10.12 14.32
N GLY A 260 3.42 -9.36 15.36
CA GLY A 260 2.43 -8.89 16.33
C GLY A 260 1.66 -7.72 15.75
N PHE A 261 0.34 -7.71 15.95
CA PHE A 261 -0.52 -6.63 15.53
C PHE A 261 -1.42 -6.15 16.68
N SER A 262 -1.90 -4.92 16.58
CA SER A 262 -2.87 -4.38 17.53
C SER A 262 -3.95 -3.57 16.84
N PHE A 263 -5.15 -3.61 17.45
CA PHE A 263 -6.31 -2.81 17.07
C PHE A 263 -6.61 -1.76 18.12
N ARG A 264 -7.25 -0.64 17.73
CA ARG A 264 -7.81 0.37 18.64
C ARG A 264 -9.21 0.79 18.20
N GLY A 265 -9.97 1.36 19.12
CA GLY A 265 -11.30 1.90 18.83
C GLY A 265 -12.24 0.84 18.24
N GLU A 266 -12.85 1.18 17.11
CA GLU A 266 -13.82 0.32 16.43
C GLU A 266 -13.24 -1.05 16.03
N GLY A 267 -11.98 -1.08 15.57
CA GLY A 267 -11.33 -2.33 15.20
C GLY A 267 -11.20 -3.30 16.37
N ALA A 268 -10.87 -2.80 17.56
CA ALA A 268 -10.80 -3.62 18.77
C ALA A 268 -12.19 -4.17 19.17
N THR A 269 -13.23 -3.35 19.01
CA THR A 269 -14.62 -3.78 19.28
C THR A 269 -15.04 -4.88 18.31
N ARG A 270 -14.88 -4.66 17.01
CA ARG A 270 -15.24 -5.63 15.96
C ARG A 270 -14.45 -6.94 16.08
N PHE A 271 -13.16 -6.85 16.38
CA PHE A 271 -12.32 -8.03 16.55
C PHE A 271 -12.71 -8.81 17.82
N GLY A 272 -13.06 -8.09 18.88
CA GLY A 272 -13.60 -8.69 20.11
C GLY A 272 -14.96 -9.38 19.91
N GLU A 273 -15.83 -8.82 19.09
CA GLU A 273 -17.12 -9.44 18.71
C GLU A 273 -16.89 -10.68 17.87
N LEU A 274 -16.08 -10.56 16.80
CA LEU A 274 -15.75 -11.68 15.92
C LEU A 274 -15.16 -12.86 16.69
N THR A 275 -14.19 -12.61 17.57
CA THR A 275 -13.54 -13.68 18.35
C THR A 275 -14.43 -14.19 19.47
N GLY A 276 -15.22 -13.33 20.12
CA GLY A 276 -16.13 -13.71 21.19
C GLY A 276 -17.29 -14.61 20.73
N GLU A 277 -17.85 -14.34 19.53
CA GLU A 277 -18.91 -15.15 18.93
C GLU A 277 -18.40 -16.52 18.39
N ASN A 278 -17.08 -16.63 18.18
CA ASN A 278 -16.45 -17.77 17.50
C ASN A 278 -15.42 -18.50 18.36
N VAL A 279 -15.57 -18.47 19.69
CA VAL A 279 -14.71 -19.25 20.59
C VAL A 279 -14.84 -20.75 20.27
N GLY A 280 -13.71 -21.43 20.14
CA GLY A 280 -13.61 -22.84 19.71
C GLY A 280 -13.50 -23.03 18.19
N ASN A 281 -13.82 -22.04 17.39
CA ASN A 281 -13.61 -22.05 15.94
C ASN A 281 -12.18 -21.58 15.57
N ARG A 282 -11.80 -21.81 14.33
CA ARG A 282 -10.48 -21.37 13.83
C ARG A 282 -10.61 -20.01 13.13
N LEU A 283 -9.68 -19.11 13.45
CA LEU A 283 -9.58 -17.77 12.84
C LEU A 283 -8.51 -17.80 11.75
N ALA A 284 -8.93 -17.74 10.49
CA ALA A 284 -8.01 -17.56 9.38
C ALA A 284 -7.47 -16.13 9.36
N ILE A 285 -6.16 -15.99 9.35
CA ILE A 285 -5.45 -14.75 9.07
C ILE A 285 -5.02 -14.82 7.61
N VAL A 286 -5.81 -14.16 6.76
CA VAL A 286 -5.62 -14.13 5.30
C VAL A 286 -4.79 -12.90 4.94
N LEU A 287 -3.71 -13.11 4.21
CA LEU A 287 -2.84 -12.05 3.70
C LEU A 287 -2.67 -12.24 2.21
N ASP A 288 -3.10 -11.26 1.43
CA ASP A 288 -3.04 -11.30 -0.03
C ASP A 288 -3.60 -12.64 -0.56
N GLU A 289 -4.85 -12.95 -0.18
CA GLU A 289 -5.61 -14.16 -0.54
C GLU A 289 -5.05 -15.50 0.00
N THR A 290 -3.91 -15.48 0.70
CA THR A 290 -3.27 -16.67 1.27
C THR A 290 -3.44 -16.71 2.79
N ILE A 291 -3.86 -17.81 3.36
CA ILE A 291 -3.93 -18.00 4.81
C ILE A 291 -2.52 -18.26 5.35
N LYS A 292 -2.02 -17.34 6.18
CA LYS A 292 -0.72 -17.46 6.86
C LYS A 292 -0.80 -18.24 8.16
N SER A 293 -1.90 -18.11 8.87
CA SER A 293 -2.19 -18.90 10.07
C SER A 293 -3.67 -19.06 10.30
N ALA A 294 -4.06 -20.13 10.95
CA ALA A 294 -5.46 -20.42 11.29
C ALA A 294 -5.58 -21.01 12.71
N PRO A 295 -5.23 -20.24 13.77
CA PRO A 295 -5.30 -20.69 15.15
C PRO A 295 -6.74 -20.89 15.61
N VAL A 296 -6.92 -21.76 16.61
CA VAL A 296 -8.20 -21.90 17.33
C VAL A 296 -8.35 -20.70 18.28
N ILE A 297 -9.51 -20.08 18.27
CA ILE A 297 -9.88 -19.01 19.20
C ILE A 297 -10.16 -19.64 20.56
N GLN A 298 -9.29 -19.41 21.53
CA GLN A 298 -9.44 -19.96 22.89
C GLN A 298 -10.36 -19.09 23.76
N GLU A 299 -10.29 -17.79 23.59
CA GLU A 299 -11.06 -16.79 24.30
C GLU A 299 -11.31 -15.54 23.45
N ARG A 300 -12.18 -14.64 23.92
CA ARG A 300 -12.39 -13.34 23.27
C ARG A 300 -11.10 -12.52 23.26
N ILE A 301 -10.66 -12.12 22.06
CA ILE A 301 -9.44 -11.32 21.85
C ILE A 301 -9.87 -9.93 21.35
N SER A 302 -9.63 -8.88 22.14
CA SER A 302 -10.15 -7.56 21.79
C SER A 302 -9.14 -6.64 21.10
N SER A 303 -7.84 -6.78 21.37
CA SER A 303 -6.92 -5.70 20.96
C SER A 303 -5.60 -6.13 20.32
N GLN A 304 -5.13 -7.33 20.55
CA GLN A 304 -3.81 -7.77 20.08
C GLN A 304 -3.85 -9.20 19.58
N GLY A 305 -3.04 -9.45 18.57
CA GLY A 305 -2.86 -10.79 18.03
C GLY A 305 -1.48 -10.96 17.41
N ARG A 306 -1.21 -12.14 16.88
CA ARG A 306 0.04 -12.50 16.27
C ARG A 306 -0.19 -13.33 15.02
N ILE A 307 0.46 -12.93 13.92
CA ILE A 307 0.51 -13.69 12.67
C ILE A 307 1.74 -14.58 12.76
N THR A 308 1.52 -15.87 12.89
CA THR A 308 2.58 -16.88 12.86
C THR A 308 2.68 -17.47 11.46
N GLY A 309 3.85 -17.97 11.09
CA GLY A 309 4.11 -18.53 9.77
C GLY A 309 5.57 -18.93 9.66
N ASN A 310 5.98 -19.38 8.48
CA ASN A 310 7.36 -19.73 8.21
C ASN A 310 8.15 -18.49 7.73
N PHE A 311 8.26 -17.47 8.61
CA PHE A 311 8.94 -16.22 8.30
C PHE A 311 10.39 -16.24 8.71
N THR A 312 11.25 -15.69 7.89
CA THR A 312 12.55 -15.17 8.31
C THR A 312 12.36 -13.87 9.11
N THR A 313 13.40 -13.48 9.86
CA THR A 313 13.36 -12.21 10.63
C THR A 313 13.12 -11.00 9.73
N ASP A 314 13.72 -10.98 8.53
CA ASP A 314 13.57 -9.86 7.60
C ASP A 314 12.21 -9.85 6.94
N GLU A 315 11.67 -11.01 6.56
CA GLU A 315 10.29 -11.10 6.04
C GLU A 315 9.25 -10.65 7.07
N ALA A 316 9.41 -11.03 8.34
CA ALA A 316 8.51 -10.59 9.41
C ALA A 316 8.62 -9.09 9.68
N LYS A 317 9.83 -8.50 9.59
CA LYS A 317 10.02 -7.04 9.67
C LYS A 317 9.35 -6.31 8.51
N ASP A 318 9.56 -6.80 7.29
CA ASP A 318 9.01 -6.19 6.09
C ASP A 318 7.49 -6.30 6.07
N LEU A 319 6.94 -7.44 6.50
CA LEU A 319 5.51 -7.60 6.64
C LEU A 319 4.93 -6.66 7.70
N ALA A 320 5.56 -6.54 8.85
CA ALA A 320 5.15 -5.62 9.90
C ALA A 320 5.15 -4.17 9.41
N LEU A 321 6.21 -3.76 8.68
CA LEU A 321 6.30 -2.44 8.05
C LEU A 321 5.13 -2.20 7.09
N VAL A 322 4.89 -3.14 6.19
CA VAL A 322 3.85 -3.02 5.17
C VAL A 322 2.45 -2.97 5.79
N LEU A 323 2.17 -3.80 6.79
CA LEU A 323 0.90 -3.79 7.51
C LEU A 323 0.67 -2.47 8.28
N ARG A 324 1.72 -1.92 8.92
CA ARG A 324 1.65 -0.63 9.63
C ARG A 324 1.43 0.54 8.68
N SER A 325 2.05 0.51 7.50
CA SER A 325 1.90 1.54 6.47
C SER A 325 0.55 1.48 5.73
N GLY A 326 -0.20 0.40 5.89
CA GLY A 326 -1.50 0.18 5.28
C GLY A 326 -1.47 -0.59 3.95
N ALA A 327 -2.63 -1.14 3.61
CA ALA A 327 -2.85 -1.85 2.35
C ALA A 327 -2.91 -0.89 1.16
N LEU A 328 -2.50 -1.37 -0.01
CA LEU A 328 -2.73 -0.67 -1.26
C LEU A 328 -4.21 -0.83 -1.65
N PRO A 329 -4.92 0.26 -1.97
CA PRO A 329 -6.33 0.19 -2.36
C PRO A 329 -6.52 -0.49 -3.73
N VAL A 330 -5.48 -0.46 -4.56
CA VAL A 330 -5.44 -1.09 -5.88
C VAL A 330 -4.03 -1.62 -6.17
N PRO A 331 -3.91 -2.65 -7.03
CA PRO A 331 -2.61 -3.18 -7.42
C PRO A 331 -1.76 -2.16 -8.19
N VAL A 332 -0.44 -2.30 -8.07
CA VAL A 332 0.54 -1.51 -8.81
C VAL A 332 1.52 -2.43 -9.52
N ASP A 333 1.91 -2.06 -10.74
CA ASP A 333 2.92 -2.75 -11.52
C ASP A 333 4.13 -1.85 -11.76
N VAL A 334 5.33 -2.43 -11.82
CA VAL A 334 6.55 -1.70 -12.19
C VAL A 334 6.63 -1.63 -13.70
N GLU A 335 6.46 -0.43 -14.28
CA GLU A 335 6.65 -0.20 -15.71
C GLU A 335 8.11 -0.01 -16.07
N GLN A 336 8.82 0.76 -15.25
CA GLN A 336 10.22 1.06 -15.47
C GLN A 336 10.98 0.99 -14.16
N GLU A 337 12.14 0.38 -14.23
CA GLU A 337 13.08 0.29 -13.13
C GLU A 337 14.47 0.64 -13.63
N GLN A 338 15.12 1.57 -12.94
CA GLN A 338 16.48 1.98 -13.24
C GLN A 338 17.29 2.15 -11.96
N THR A 339 18.45 1.52 -11.91
CA THR A 339 19.41 1.72 -10.82
C THR A 339 20.53 2.61 -11.29
N VAL A 340 20.71 3.75 -10.62
CA VAL A 340 21.84 4.67 -10.87
C VAL A 340 22.95 4.28 -9.90
N GLY A 341 24.05 3.79 -10.45
CA GLY A 341 25.22 3.43 -9.65
C GLY A 341 25.88 4.65 -9.01
N PRO A 342 26.39 4.55 -7.76
CA PRO A 342 27.07 5.66 -7.08
C PRO A 342 28.38 6.08 -7.76
N SER A 343 28.91 5.28 -8.69
CA SER A 343 30.14 5.58 -9.44
C SER A 343 29.97 6.78 -10.39
N LEU A 344 28.82 6.89 -11.08
CA LEU A 344 28.51 8.02 -11.96
C LEU A 344 28.41 9.34 -11.18
N GLY A 345 27.80 9.29 -10.00
CA GLY A 345 27.70 10.45 -9.11
C GLY A 345 29.05 10.88 -8.55
N LYS A 346 29.90 9.94 -8.13
CA LYS A 346 31.25 10.24 -7.62
C LYS A 346 32.14 10.93 -8.66
N ASP A 347 32.16 10.40 -9.88
CA ASP A 347 32.95 11.00 -10.99
C ASP A 347 32.48 12.43 -11.31
N SER A 348 31.16 12.64 -11.35
CA SER A 348 30.57 13.98 -11.56
C SER A 348 30.90 14.95 -10.43
N ILE A 349 30.85 14.50 -9.16
CA ILE A 349 31.20 15.30 -7.99
C ILE A 349 32.70 15.65 -8.01
N GLU A 350 33.57 14.66 -8.29
CA GLU A 350 35.03 14.90 -8.36
C GLU A 350 35.41 15.90 -9.48
N LYS A 351 34.85 15.72 -10.67
CA LYS A 351 35.05 16.64 -11.80
C LYS A 351 34.49 18.04 -11.49
N GLY A 352 33.27 18.11 -10.92
CA GLY A 352 32.65 19.36 -10.49
C GLY A 352 33.48 20.07 -9.42
N ARG A 353 34.00 19.35 -8.42
CA ARG A 353 34.89 19.90 -7.39
C ARG A 353 36.18 20.43 -7.98
N LEU A 354 36.82 19.68 -8.88
CA LEU A 354 38.02 20.12 -9.56
C LEU A 354 37.77 21.38 -10.38
N SER A 355 36.70 21.42 -11.15
CA SER A 355 36.33 22.59 -11.96
C SER A 355 36.05 23.83 -11.09
N MET A 356 35.41 23.67 -9.93
CA MET A 356 35.18 24.76 -9.00
C MET A 356 36.47 25.30 -8.40
N ILE A 357 37.41 24.42 -8.02
CA ILE A 357 38.70 24.82 -7.47
C ILE A 357 39.51 25.59 -8.55
N VAL A 358 39.59 25.04 -9.76
CA VAL A 358 40.31 25.67 -10.88
C VAL A 358 39.69 27.03 -11.24
N GLY A 359 38.35 27.09 -11.34
CA GLY A 359 37.62 28.33 -11.59
C GLY A 359 37.83 29.37 -10.48
N GLY A 360 37.74 28.93 -9.20
CA GLY A 360 38.00 29.80 -8.05
C GLY A 360 39.44 30.38 -8.06
N ILE A 361 40.44 29.54 -8.32
CA ILE A 361 41.83 29.99 -8.42
C ILE A 361 41.98 30.99 -9.60
N ALA A 362 41.38 30.72 -10.74
CA ALA A 362 41.44 31.62 -11.90
C ALA A 362 40.82 32.98 -11.58
N VAL A 363 39.68 33.02 -10.86
CA VAL A 363 39.04 34.28 -10.42
C VAL A 363 39.95 35.03 -9.44
N VAL A 364 40.56 34.36 -8.45
CA VAL A 364 41.48 34.97 -7.50
C VAL A 364 42.66 35.58 -8.21
N ILE A 365 43.30 34.86 -9.15
CA ILE A 365 44.42 35.35 -9.93
C ILE A 365 44.01 36.56 -10.78
N PHE A 366 42.88 36.48 -11.49
CA PHE A 366 42.35 37.59 -12.29
C PHE A 366 42.12 38.83 -11.46
N MET A 367 41.51 38.73 -10.27
CA MET A 367 41.27 39.85 -9.37
C MET A 367 42.57 40.51 -8.89
N ILE A 368 43.59 39.71 -8.56
CA ILE A 368 44.89 40.25 -8.14
C ILE A 368 45.59 40.97 -9.29
N ILE A 369 45.61 40.40 -10.48
CA ILE A 369 46.27 41.00 -11.66
C ILE A 369 45.59 42.31 -12.08
N PHE A 370 44.24 42.30 -12.16
CA PHE A 370 43.47 43.43 -12.68
C PHE A 370 43.30 44.54 -11.67
N TYR A 371 42.96 44.20 -10.41
CA TYR A 371 42.64 45.16 -9.36
C TYR A 371 43.75 45.35 -8.33
N LYS A 372 44.91 44.69 -8.48
CA LYS A 372 46.08 44.78 -7.62
C LYS A 372 45.71 44.66 -6.12
N LEU A 373 46.08 45.64 -5.28
CA LEU A 373 45.82 45.62 -3.83
C LEU A 373 44.34 45.58 -3.49
N GLN A 374 43.49 46.26 -4.25
CA GLN A 374 42.01 46.21 -4.06
C GLN A 374 41.44 44.82 -4.38
N GLY A 375 42.04 44.11 -5.35
CA GLY A 375 41.67 42.72 -5.65
C GLY A 375 42.02 41.75 -4.54
N VAL A 376 43.05 41.98 -3.76
CA VAL A 376 43.38 41.17 -2.57
C VAL A 376 42.30 41.32 -1.50
N VAL A 377 41.87 42.57 -1.22
CA VAL A 377 40.82 42.87 -0.25
C VAL A 377 39.49 42.24 -0.69
N ALA A 378 39.16 42.34 -1.99
CA ALA A 378 37.93 41.71 -2.54
C ALA A 378 37.96 40.17 -2.47
N ASN A 379 39.13 39.55 -2.68
CA ASN A 379 39.27 38.09 -2.53
C ASN A 379 39.12 37.63 -1.08
N ILE A 380 39.58 38.39 -0.12
CA ILE A 380 39.37 38.11 1.32
C ILE A 380 37.86 38.18 1.64
N ALA A 381 37.18 39.21 1.13
CA ALA A 381 35.71 39.33 1.31
C ALA A 381 34.92 38.20 0.62
N LEU A 382 35.41 37.69 -0.51
CA LEU A 382 34.81 36.58 -1.24
C LEU A 382 35.01 35.24 -0.52
N ALA A 383 36.12 35.08 0.20
CA ALA A 383 36.44 33.86 0.95
C ALA A 383 35.70 33.76 2.29
N LEU A 384 35.31 34.90 2.89
CA LEU A 384 34.45 34.97 4.09
C LEU A 384 32.96 34.71 3.79
#